data_7f2939be8a0868ab2399eef84b47e5dc
#
_entry.id   7f2939be8a0868ab2399eef84b47e5dc
#
_cell.length_a   1.000
_cell.length_b   1.000
_cell.length_c   1.000
_cell.angle_alpha   90.00
_cell.angle_beta   90.00
_cell.angle_gamma   90.00
#
_symmetry.space_group_name_H-M   'P 1'
#
loop_
_entity.id
_entity.type
_entity.pdbx_description
1 polymer ?
#
loop_
_entity_poly.entity_id
_entity_poly.type
_entity_poly.pdbx_seq_one_letter_code
_entity_poly.pdbx_strand_id
1 'polypeptide(L)'
;MAPTLPVVMLTAYGDVELAVKALKNGAADFLLKPWDNQTLIDKVTEAYRSRKAPERTAKVDRAEGFDMLQLMKVVSKVARTDANILITGENGTGKEILAREIHRLSPRGARPMLNVDMGAISESLFESELFGHERGAFTDAHESRPGKFEAANGSSLFMDELGNLPLPLQTKLLTVLQSRNVTRLGSNKVIPVDIRLISATNKDIPEMVKQGMFREDLFYRINTIHLELPPLRERGDDILLFIDCFLRKFTSKYQRQEIRIHEQTVEKLRSYHWPGNIRELQHTIEKAVILCEGSVIRPKDILVKQTWQPQATATVPNLEEVERRAIETAILQNNGNLTAAAEQLGVSRQTLYNKLKRFKL
;
A
#
# COMPACT_ATOMS: atom_id res chain seq x y z
N MET A 1 0.24 32.46 -22.16
CA MET A 1 1.40 31.55 -22.29
C MET A 1 1.27 30.82 -23.61
N ALA A 2 2.37 30.59 -24.32
CA ALA A 2 2.33 29.90 -25.61
C ALA A 2 1.98 28.43 -25.37
N PRO A 3 0.86 27.91 -25.90
CA PRO A 3 0.35 26.56 -25.58
C PRO A 3 1.22 25.41 -26.10
N THR A 4 2.36 25.68 -26.67
CA THR A 4 3.26 24.73 -27.32
C THR A 4 4.64 24.61 -26.67
N LEU A 5 4.90 25.31 -25.56
CA LEU A 5 6.21 25.26 -24.90
C LEU A 5 6.25 24.08 -23.92
N PRO A 6 7.21 23.15 -24.03
CA PRO A 6 7.38 22.10 -23.04
C PRO A 6 7.88 22.69 -21.71
N VAL A 7 7.27 22.27 -20.61
CA VAL A 7 7.60 22.71 -19.26
C VAL A 7 8.26 21.55 -18.51
N VAL A 8 9.44 21.79 -17.94
CA VAL A 8 10.12 20.88 -17.02
C VAL A 8 10.04 21.47 -15.62
N MET A 9 9.49 20.72 -14.64
CA MET A 9 9.34 21.17 -13.28
C MET A 9 10.59 20.85 -12.44
N LEU A 10 11.06 21.85 -11.66
CA LEU A 10 12.17 21.69 -10.72
C LEU A 10 11.62 21.67 -9.29
N THR A 11 11.85 20.59 -8.53
CA THR A 11 11.35 20.45 -7.15
C THR A 11 12.46 20.04 -6.18
N ALA A 12 12.40 20.59 -4.96
CA ALA A 12 13.30 20.22 -3.86
C ALA A 12 12.80 18.99 -3.09
N TYR A 13 11.50 18.69 -3.17
CA TYR A 13 10.86 17.57 -2.50
C TYR A 13 10.50 16.51 -3.54
N GLY A 14 10.89 15.27 -3.29
CA GLY A 14 10.56 14.10 -4.12
C GLY A 14 9.10 13.65 -3.97
N ASP A 15 8.18 14.60 -3.80
CA ASP A 15 6.75 14.34 -3.75
C ASP A 15 6.26 13.94 -5.13
N VAL A 16 6.03 12.66 -5.30
CA VAL A 16 5.54 12.06 -6.55
C VAL A 16 4.14 12.57 -6.88
N GLU A 17 3.34 12.90 -5.88
CA GLU A 17 2.02 13.46 -6.08
C GLU A 17 2.11 14.83 -6.79
N LEU A 18 3.07 15.65 -6.38
CA LEU A 18 3.38 16.93 -7.04
C LEU A 18 3.96 16.73 -8.44
N ALA A 19 4.85 15.75 -8.63
CA ALA A 19 5.42 15.39 -9.93
C ALA A 19 4.36 14.83 -10.88
N VAL A 20 3.50 13.93 -10.39
CA VAL A 20 2.37 13.39 -11.15
C VAL A 20 1.35 14.47 -11.48
N LYS A 21 1.06 15.39 -10.54
CA LYS A 21 0.17 16.53 -10.76
C LYS A 21 0.73 17.50 -11.81
N ALA A 22 2.05 17.71 -11.82
CA ALA A 22 2.70 18.54 -12.84
C ALA A 22 2.66 17.88 -14.22
N LEU A 23 2.92 16.57 -14.32
CA LEU A 23 2.80 15.82 -15.58
C LEU A 23 1.35 15.77 -16.07
N LYS A 24 0.36 15.61 -15.18
CA LYS A 24 -1.08 15.71 -15.50
C LYS A 24 -1.47 17.11 -16.02
N ASN A 25 -0.84 18.16 -15.50
CA ASN A 25 -1.07 19.53 -15.94
C ASN A 25 -0.27 19.94 -17.19
N GLY A 26 0.35 18.95 -17.87
CA GLY A 26 1.04 19.17 -19.14
C GLY A 26 2.53 19.46 -19.02
N ALA A 27 3.18 19.25 -17.87
CA ALA A 27 4.63 19.31 -17.79
C ALA A 27 5.25 18.14 -18.58
N ALA A 28 6.29 18.43 -19.36
CA ALA A 28 7.00 17.41 -20.16
C ALA A 28 7.84 16.48 -19.28
N ASP A 29 8.42 16.99 -18.20
CA ASP A 29 9.21 16.20 -17.24
C ASP A 29 9.40 16.96 -15.90
N PHE A 30 10.05 16.31 -14.92
CA PHE A 30 10.47 16.94 -13.68
C PHE A 30 11.91 16.60 -13.31
N LEU A 31 12.55 17.43 -12.48
CA LEU A 31 13.91 17.26 -11.99
C LEU A 31 13.98 17.57 -10.49
N LEU A 32 14.67 16.70 -9.74
CA LEU A 32 14.86 16.86 -8.28
C LEU A 32 16.12 17.68 -7.99
N LYS A 33 16.06 18.55 -6.97
CA LYS A 33 17.23 19.24 -6.42
C LYS A 33 17.96 18.31 -5.43
N PRO A 34 19.31 18.31 -5.38
CA PRO A 34 20.23 18.92 -6.34
C PRO A 34 20.35 18.10 -7.63
N TRP A 35 20.52 18.76 -8.77
CA TRP A 35 20.76 18.12 -10.08
C TRP A 35 22.18 18.39 -10.55
N ASP A 36 22.68 17.56 -11.45
CA ASP A 36 23.85 17.87 -12.24
C ASP A 36 23.43 18.56 -13.56
N ASN A 37 24.33 19.38 -14.11
CA ASN A 37 24.03 20.17 -15.30
C ASN A 37 23.78 19.31 -16.54
N GLN A 38 24.40 18.12 -16.64
CA GLN A 38 24.20 17.23 -17.78
C GLN A 38 22.78 16.66 -17.78
N THR A 39 22.31 16.19 -16.64
CA THR A 39 20.94 15.69 -16.48
C THR A 39 19.89 16.76 -16.79
N LEU A 40 20.14 18.01 -16.39
CA LEU A 40 19.26 19.13 -16.74
C LEU A 40 19.20 19.36 -18.27
N ILE A 41 20.35 19.42 -18.92
CA ILE A 41 20.46 19.62 -20.37
C ILE A 41 19.79 18.48 -21.13
N ASP A 42 20.01 17.24 -20.73
CA ASP A 42 19.43 16.05 -21.36
C ASP A 42 17.90 16.08 -21.28
N LYS A 43 17.32 16.38 -20.11
CA LYS A 43 15.86 16.49 -19.92
C LYS A 43 15.23 17.63 -20.71
N VAL A 44 15.85 18.80 -20.73
CA VAL A 44 15.37 19.93 -21.53
C VAL A 44 15.44 19.61 -23.03
N THR A 45 16.51 18.94 -23.47
CA THR A 45 16.69 18.53 -24.88
C THR A 45 15.66 17.46 -25.28
N GLU A 46 15.37 16.48 -24.39
CA GLU A 46 14.35 15.46 -24.62
C GLU A 46 12.95 16.07 -24.69
N ALA A 47 12.62 16.98 -23.77
CA ALA A 47 11.36 17.72 -23.78
C ALA A 47 11.18 18.54 -25.07
N TYR A 48 12.25 19.15 -25.59
CA TYR A 48 12.23 19.88 -26.86
C TYR A 48 12.05 18.96 -28.07
N ARG A 49 12.68 17.78 -28.09
CA ARG A 49 12.56 16.78 -29.16
C ARG A 49 11.17 16.13 -29.22
N SER A 50 10.51 15.92 -28.09
CA SER A 50 9.15 15.36 -27.99
C SER A 50 8.08 16.22 -28.66
N ARG A 51 8.38 17.47 -28.99
CA ARG A 51 7.49 18.43 -29.68
C ARG A 51 7.11 18.04 -31.13
N LYS A 52 7.78 17.04 -31.74
CA LYS A 52 7.64 16.74 -33.18
C LYS A 52 6.71 15.59 -33.54
N ALA A 53 6.02 14.95 -32.61
CA ALA A 53 5.05 13.90 -32.92
C ALA A 53 3.61 14.43 -32.80
N PRO A 54 2.78 14.34 -33.86
CA PRO A 54 1.36 14.74 -33.74
C PRO A 54 0.62 13.69 -32.93
N GLU A 55 0.19 14.08 -31.73
CA GLU A 55 -0.74 13.27 -30.93
C GLU A 55 -2.11 13.16 -31.63
N ARG A 56 -2.48 11.95 -32.01
CA ARG A 56 -3.90 11.62 -32.24
C ARG A 56 -4.59 11.57 -30.90
N THR A 57 -5.24 12.66 -30.54
CA THR A 57 -6.13 12.75 -29.37
C THR A 57 -7.38 11.90 -29.60
N ALA A 58 -7.39 10.69 -29.08
CA ALA A 58 -8.64 10.04 -28.70
C ALA A 58 -9.02 10.57 -27.30
N LYS A 59 -9.95 11.53 -27.25
CA LYS A 59 -10.65 11.88 -26.01
C LYS A 59 -11.47 10.66 -25.59
N VAL A 60 -10.98 9.96 -24.58
CA VAL A 60 -11.79 9.09 -23.76
C VAL A 60 -11.97 9.83 -22.45
N ASP A 61 -13.20 10.27 -22.17
CA ASP A 61 -13.62 10.74 -20.86
C ASP A 61 -13.43 9.57 -19.86
N ARG A 62 -12.25 9.45 -19.31
CA ARG A 62 -11.99 8.57 -18.17
C ARG A 62 -12.20 9.41 -16.93
N ALA A 63 -13.14 8.98 -16.08
CA ALA A 63 -13.19 9.39 -14.68
C ALA A 63 -11.78 9.35 -14.10
N GLU A 64 -11.44 10.29 -13.21
CA GLU A 64 -10.13 10.43 -12.57
C GLU A 64 -9.76 9.13 -11.82
N GLY A 65 -9.24 8.14 -12.53
CA GLY A 65 -8.80 6.85 -12.01
C GLY A 65 -7.28 6.78 -11.97
N PHE A 66 -6.77 5.97 -11.04
CA PHE A 66 -5.34 5.65 -10.96
C PHE A 66 -4.83 5.10 -12.30
N ASP A 67 -3.73 5.71 -12.81
CA ASP A 67 -3.08 5.27 -14.05
C ASP A 67 -1.77 4.55 -13.76
N MET A 68 -1.81 3.22 -13.82
CA MET A 68 -0.63 2.36 -13.63
C MET A 68 0.49 2.70 -14.61
N LEU A 69 0.16 3.13 -15.84
CA LEU A 69 1.19 3.50 -16.82
C LEU A 69 1.95 4.76 -16.40
N GLN A 70 1.28 5.72 -15.79
CA GLN A 70 1.96 6.91 -15.25
C GLN A 70 2.84 6.55 -14.06
N LEU A 71 2.36 5.71 -13.14
CA LEU A 71 3.20 5.20 -12.05
C LEU A 71 4.45 4.51 -12.60
N MET A 72 4.32 3.65 -13.60
CA MET A 72 5.46 2.93 -14.19
C MET A 72 6.44 3.86 -14.91
N LYS A 73 5.98 4.97 -15.50
CA LYS A 73 6.88 6.02 -16.04
C LYS A 73 7.70 6.68 -14.93
N VAL A 74 7.08 7.00 -13.79
CA VAL A 74 7.79 7.52 -12.61
C VAL A 74 8.78 6.49 -12.09
N VAL A 75 8.33 5.25 -11.90
CA VAL A 75 9.17 4.12 -11.44
C VAL A 75 10.41 3.95 -12.32
N SER A 76 10.27 3.97 -13.63
CA SER A 76 11.41 3.79 -14.55
C SER A 76 12.47 4.90 -14.45
N LYS A 77 12.03 6.14 -14.13
CA LYS A 77 12.94 7.27 -13.90
C LYS A 77 13.64 7.17 -12.54
N VAL A 78 12.86 6.92 -11.49
CA VAL A 78 13.35 6.84 -10.11
C VAL A 78 14.24 5.61 -9.89
N ALA A 79 13.96 4.50 -10.57
CA ALA A 79 14.75 3.29 -10.47
C ALA A 79 16.24 3.51 -10.82
N ARG A 80 16.53 4.40 -11.74
CA ARG A 80 17.90 4.73 -12.17
C ARG A 80 18.70 5.59 -11.19
N THR A 81 18.08 6.05 -10.11
CA THR A 81 18.71 6.87 -9.06
C THR A 81 19.01 6.04 -7.83
N ASP A 82 19.87 6.54 -6.93
CA ASP A 82 20.12 5.95 -5.61
C ASP A 82 19.22 6.54 -4.50
N ALA A 83 18.17 7.30 -4.88
CA ALA A 83 17.22 7.88 -3.92
C ALA A 83 16.51 6.79 -3.13
N ASN A 84 16.29 7.04 -1.83
CA ASN A 84 15.43 6.20 -1.00
C ASN A 84 13.98 6.33 -1.46
N ILE A 85 13.24 5.23 -1.38
CA ILE A 85 11.85 5.17 -1.82
C ILE A 85 10.98 4.67 -0.67
N LEU A 86 9.88 5.38 -0.42
CA LEU A 86 8.82 4.95 0.47
C LEU A 86 7.58 4.58 -0.35
N ILE A 87 7.13 3.34 -0.23
CA ILE A 87 5.93 2.83 -0.89
C ILE A 87 4.83 2.69 0.17
N THR A 88 3.73 3.41 0.01
CA THR A 88 2.56 3.30 0.90
C THR A 88 1.37 2.66 0.19
N GLY A 89 0.44 2.14 0.95
CA GLY A 89 -0.80 1.53 0.47
C GLY A 89 -1.27 0.40 1.34
N GLU A 90 -2.54 0.03 1.19
CA GLU A 90 -3.17 -1.05 1.96
C GLU A 90 -2.44 -2.39 1.80
N ASN A 91 -2.75 -3.33 2.70
CA ASN A 91 -2.21 -4.69 2.60
C ASN A 91 -2.70 -5.39 1.33
N GLY A 92 -1.79 -6.09 0.64
CA GLY A 92 -2.13 -6.82 -0.58
C GLY A 92 -2.23 -5.98 -1.86
N THR A 93 -1.87 -4.68 -1.85
CA THR A 93 -1.90 -3.81 -3.03
C THR A 93 -0.75 -4.03 -4.02
N GLY A 94 0.28 -4.81 -3.63
CA GLY A 94 1.41 -5.14 -4.50
C GLY A 94 2.68 -4.33 -4.23
N LYS A 95 2.85 -3.76 -3.03
CA LYS A 95 4.04 -2.96 -2.64
C LYS A 95 5.36 -3.70 -2.87
N GLU A 96 5.43 -4.98 -2.49
CA GLU A 96 6.62 -5.81 -2.72
C GLU A 96 6.92 -6.02 -4.21
N ILE A 97 5.89 -6.24 -5.03
CA ILE A 97 6.05 -6.41 -6.49
C ILE A 97 6.61 -5.13 -7.10
N LEU A 98 6.10 -3.96 -6.68
CA LEU A 98 6.61 -2.68 -7.11
C LEU A 98 8.07 -2.46 -6.69
N ALA A 99 8.43 -2.81 -5.43
CA ALA A 99 9.81 -2.72 -4.94
C ALA A 99 10.76 -3.60 -5.75
N ARG A 100 10.35 -4.83 -6.09
CA ARG A 100 11.12 -5.75 -6.95
C ARG A 100 11.32 -5.17 -8.35
N GLU A 101 10.31 -4.54 -8.92
CA GLU A 101 10.39 -3.92 -10.24
C GLU A 101 11.32 -2.69 -10.23
N ILE A 102 11.24 -1.84 -9.19
CA ILE A 102 12.16 -0.72 -8.97
C ILE A 102 13.61 -1.21 -8.90
N HIS A 103 13.84 -2.27 -8.12
CA HIS A 103 15.17 -2.85 -8.00
C HIS A 103 15.67 -3.42 -9.35
N ARG A 104 14.81 -4.18 -10.05
CA ARG A 104 15.16 -4.78 -11.37
C ARG A 104 15.57 -3.73 -12.40
N LEU A 105 14.91 -2.57 -12.40
CA LEU A 105 15.20 -1.46 -13.32
C LEU A 105 16.37 -0.57 -12.85
N SER A 106 16.94 -0.83 -11.67
CA SER A 106 18.02 -0.02 -11.09
C SER A 106 19.41 -0.48 -11.58
N PRO A 107 20.44 0.38 -11.43
CA PRO A 107 21.85 -0.02 -11.68
C PRO A 107 22.30 -1.20 -10.80
N ARG A 108 21.57 -1.46 -9.68
CA ARG A 108 21.85 -2.55 -8.73
C ARG A 108 21.09 -3.84 -9.05
N GLY A 109 20.26 -3.85 -10.10
CA GLY A 109 19.37 -4.96 -10.48
C GLY A 109 20.05 -6.28 -10.84
N ALA A 110 21.36 -6.26 -11.12
CA ALA A 110 22.15 -7.47 -11.34
C ALA A 110 22.44 -8.28 -10.06
N ARG A 111 22.30 -7.65 -8.87
CA ARG A 111 22.46 -8.31 -7.56
C ARG A 111 21.10 -8.63 -6.98
N PRO A 112 20.98 -9.65 -6.11
CA PRO A 112 19.72 -9.95 -5.47
C PRO A 112 19.32 -8.81 -4.51
N MET A 113 18.03 -8.40 -4.57
CA MET A 113 17.46 -7.53 -3.56
C MET A 113 17.29 -8.30 -2.25
N LEU A 114 17.73 -7.72 -1.15
CA LEU A 114 17.53 -8.31 0.17
C LEU A 114 16.22 -7.82 0.77
N ASN A 115 15.36 -8.76 1.18
CA ASN A 115 14.07 -8.44 1.78
C ASN A 115 14.12 -8.62 3.29
N VAL A 116 13.49 -7.69 4.02
CA VAL A 116 13.27 -7.76 5.46
C VAL A 116 11.84 -7.38 5.74
N ASP A 117 11.07 -8.32 6.28
CA ASP A 117 9.70 -8.08 6.75
C ASP A 117 9.73 -7.78 8.25
N MET A 118 9.44 -6.52 8.60
CA MET A 118 9.40 -6.07 10.00
C MET A 118 8.23 -6.69 10.77
N GLY A 119 7.20 -7.17 10.10
CA GLY A 119 6.09 -7.88 10.74
C GLY A 119 6.42 -9.33 11.13
N ALA A 120 7.43 -9.94 10.49
CA ALA A 120 7.80 -11.33 10.69
C ALA A 120 8.92 -11.54 11.73
N ILE A 121 9.60 -10.47 12.16
CA ILE A 121 10.70 -10.54 13.12
C ILE A 121 10.18 -10.19 14.51
N SER A 122 10.54 -10.96 15.53
CA SER A 122 10.22 -10.60 16.92
C SER A 122 11.02 -9.37 17.36
N GLU A 123 10.42 -8.53 18.20
CA GLU A 123 11.04 -7.26 18.64
C GLU A 123 12.44 -7.44 19.24
N SER A 124 12.65 -8.52 19.98
CA SER A 124 13.94 -8.87 20.59
C SER A 124 15.04 -9.23 19.58
N LEU A 125 14.67 -9.64 18.37
CA LEU A 125 15.62 -10.05 17.33
C LEU A 125 15.85 -8.97 16.25
N PHE A 126 15.06 -7.92 16.21
CA PHE A 126 15.20 -6.87 15.20
C PHE A 126 16.63 -6.34 15.10
N GLU A 127 17.21 -6.03 16.24
CA GLU A 127 18.53 -5.42 16.27
C GLU A 127 19.61 -6.35 15.73
N SER A 128 19.58 -7.61 16.19
CA SER A 128 20.50 -8.65 15.74
C SER A 128 20.34 -8.99 14.26
N GLU A 129 19.10 -9.08 13.75
CA GLU A 129 18.85 -9.37 12.33
C GLU A 129 19.29 -8.20 11.43
N LEU A 130 19.00 -6.95 11.82
CA LEU A 130 19.31 -5.79 10.98
C LEU A 130 20.82 -5.45 10.99
N PHE A 131 21.42 -5.38 12.18
CA PHE A 131 22.79 -4.87 12.36
C PHE A 131 23.84 -5.97 12.52
N GLY A 132 23.42 -7.22 12.80
CA GLY A 132 24.30 -8.34 13.08
C GLY A 132 24.81 -8.33 14.53
N HIS A 133 25.49 -9.39 14.91
CA HIS A 133 26.07 -9.55 16.24
C HIS A 133 27.41 -10.30 16.21
N GLU A 134 28.24 -10.03 17.18
CA GLU A 134 29.43 -10.80 17.49
C GLU A 134 29.10 -11.87 18.53
N ARG A 135 29.90 -12.91 18.56
CA ARG A 135 29.79 -13.97 19.57
C ARG A 135 29.81 -13.37 20.97
N GLY A 136 28.84 -13.75 21.81
CA GLY A 136 28.70 -13.28 23.18
C GLY A 136 28.03 -11.90 23.35
N ALA A 137 27.48 -11.33 22.29
CA ALA A 137 26.76 -10.05 22.34
C ALA A 137 25.48 -10.11 23.19
N PHE A 138 24.86 -11.29 23.31
CA PHE A 138 23.73 -11.63 24.19
C PHE A 138 23.77 -13.12 24.52
N THR A 139 22.91 -13.58 25.45
CA THR A 139 22.94 -14.94 26.02
C THR A 139 22.99 -16.06 24.99
N ASP A 140 22.26 -15.90 23.87
CA ASP A 140 22.15 -16.91 22.81
C ASP A 140 23.06 -16.64 21.58
N ALA A 141 23.96 -15.65 21.68
CA ALA A 141 24.90 -15.32 20.60
C ALA A 141 26.10 -16.28 20.58
N HIS A 142 25.88 -17.53 20.17
CA HIS A 142 26.94 -18.57 20.14
C HIS A 142 27.96 -18.35 19.03
N GLU A 143 27.56 -17.71 17.91
CA GLU A 143 28.39 -17.44 16.74
C GLU A 143 28.23 -15.97 16.31
N SER A 144 29.22 -15.46 15.57
CA SER A 144 29.13 -14.13 14.95
C SER A 144 28.29 -14.22 13.67
N ARG A 145 27.34 -13.28 13.47
CA ARG A 145 26.48 -13.26 12.31
C ARG A 145 26.37 -11.87 11.68
N PRO A 146 26.59 -11.71 10.36
CA PRO A 146 26.38 -10.44 9.69
C PRO A 146 24.89 -10.06 9.66
N GLY A 147 24.60 -8.75 9.78
CA GLY A 147 23.25 -8.23 9.68
C GLY A 147 22.79 -8.02 8.24
N LYS A 148 21.51 -7.69 8.09
CA LYS A 148 20.89 -7.43 6.77
C LYS A 148 21.52 -6.24 6.05
N PHE A 149 21.99 -5.21 6.78
CA PHE A 149 22.71 -4.09 6.17
C PHE A 149 24.02 -4.50 5.53
N GLU A 150 24.79 -5.36 6.20
CA GLU A 150 26.03 -5.90 5.63
C GLU A 150 25.73 -6.83 4.43
N ALA A 151 24.74 -7.70 4.56
CA ALA A 151 24.36 -8.65 3.50
C ALA A 151 23.80 -7.92 2.25
N ALA A 152 23.19 -6.74 2.40
CA ALA A 152 22.67 -5.94 1.30
C ALA A 152 23.73 -5.05 0.64
N ASN A 153 24.99 -5.11 1.07
CA ASN A 153 26.05 -4.22 0.57
C ASN A 153 26.22 -4.31 -0.97
N GLY A 154 26.17 -3.16 -1.63
CA GLY A 154 26.21 -3.03 -3.09
C GLY A 154 24.90 -3.38 -3.79
N SER A 155 23.79 -3.58 -3.06
CA SER A 155 22.47 -3.92 -3.58
C SER A 155 21.39 -3.00 -3.03
N SER A 156 20.11 -3.40 -3.18
CA SER A 156 18.97 -2.74 -2.53
C SER A 156 18.51 -3.56 -1.33
N LEU A 157 18.20 -2.86 -0.24
CA LEU A 157 17.52 -3.39 0.93
C LEU A 157 16.05 -3.00 0.87
N PHE A 158 15.15 -3.97 0.80
CA PHE A 158 13.71 -3.76 0.90
C PHE A 158 13.25 -4.04 2.33
N MET A 159 12.66 -3.03 2.97
CA MET A 159 12.09 -3.13 4.32
C MET A 159 10.57 -3.04 4.22
N ASP A 160 9.89 -4.18 4.34
CA ASP A 160 8.42 -4.22 4.38
C ASP A 160 7.91 -3.99 5.80
N GLU A 161 6.72 -3.42 5.92
CA GLU A 161 6.06 -3.07 7.18
C GLU A 161 6.93 -2.15 8.08
N LEU A 162 7.64 -1.19 7.47
CA LEU A 162 8.57 -0.29 8.17
C LEU A 162 7.94 0.44 9.36
N GLY A 163 6.64 0.74 9.31
CA GLY A 163 5.90 1.34 10.42
C GLY A 163 5.85 0.49 11.70
N ASN A 164 6.31 -0.77 11.67
CA ASN A 164 6.44 -1.63 12.85
C ASN A 164 7.80 -1.48 13.57
N LEU A 165 8.74 -0.69 13.01
CA LEU A 165 10.07 -0.53 13.58
C LEU A 165 10.01 0.26 14.90
N PRO A 166 10.49 -0.30 16.04
CA PRO A 166 10.52 0.39 17.33
C PRO A 166 11.37 1.65 17.31
N LEU A 167 11.00 2.67 18.09
CA LEU A 167 11.69 3.96 18.16
C LEU A 167 13.22 3.88 18.37
N PRO A 168 13.76 3.01 19.27
CA PRO A 168 15.21 2.88 19.42
C PRO A 168 15.91 2.45 18.12
N LEU A 169 15.28 1.56 17.35
CA LEU A 169 15.85 1.07 16.10
C LEU A 169 15.69 2.06 14.94
N GLN A 170 14.69 2.94 15.00
CA GLN A 170 14.58 4.06 14.06
C GLN A 170 15.80 4.98 14.15
N THR A 171 16.29 5.25 15.36
CA THR A 171 17.53 6.05 15.55
C THR A 171 18.75 5.36 14.93
N LYS A 172 18.89 4.04 15.14
CA LYS A 172 20.00 3.27 14.53
C LYS A 172 19.90 3.22 13.01
N LEU A 173 18.69 3.03 12.47
CA LEU A 173 18.44 3.06 11.01
C LEU A 173 18.85 4.42 10.44
N LEU A 174 18.43 5.53 11.06
CA LEU A 174 18.83 6.86 10.63
C LEU A 174 20.34 7.03 10.58
N THR A 175 21.06 6.57 11.63
CA THR A 175 22.52 6.62 11.69
C THR A 175 23.15 5.88 10.52
N VAL A 176 22.70 4.65 10.20
CA VAL A 176 23.22 3.88 9.05
C VAL A 176 22.96 4.60 7.74
N LEU A 177 21.77 5.18 7.56
CA LEU A 177 21.42 5.90 6.31
C LEU A 177 22.21 7.21 6.14
N GLN A 178 22.65 7.84 7.23
CA GLN A 178 23.44 9.06 7.21
C GLN A 178 24.93 8.79 7.05
N SER A 179 25.46 7.90 7.90
CA SER A 179 26.90 7.64 7.97
C SER A 179 27.39 6.61 6.93
N ARG A 180 26.47 5.83 6.33
CA ARG A 180 26.80 4.70 5.46
C ARG A 180 27.68 3.65 6.15
N ASN A 181 27.52 3.53 7.46
CA ASN A 181 28.28 2.60 8.28
C ASN A 181 27.34 1.81 9.21
N VAL A 182 27.69 0.57 9.49
CA VAL A 182 27.00 -0.29 10.43
C VAL A 182 27.99 -0.82 11.48
N THR A 183 27.51 -1.05 12.70
CA THR A 183 28.29 -1.66 13.77
C THR A 183 27.48 -2.83 14.33
N ARG A 184 28.09 -4.03 14.43
CA ARG A 184 27.43 -5.21 15.01
C ARG A 184 27.23 -5.06 16.51
N LEU A 185 26.20 -5.69 17.04
CA LEU A 185 26.02 -5.80 18.49
C LEU A 185 27.24 -6.48 19.12
N GLY A 186 27.70 -5.95 20.25
CA GLY A 186 28.89 -6.45 20.94
C GLY A 186 30.23 -6.08 20.29
N SER A 187 30.24 -5.21 19.27
CA SER A 187 31.44 -4.74 18.58
C SER A 187 31.50 -3.23 18.48
N ASN A 188 32.74 -2.71 18.39
CA ASN A 188 32.99 -1.30 18.06
C ASN A 188 33.54 -1.15 16.63
N LYS A 189 33.63 -2.24 15.88
CA LYS A 189 34.14 -2.23 14.49
C LYS A 189 33.12 -1.59 13.58
N VAL A 190 33.51 -0.51 12.93
CA VAL A 190 32.70 0.19 11.92
C VAL A 190 32.87 -0.51 10.58
N ILE A 191 31.77 -0.87 9.95
CA ILE A 191 31.70 -1.58 8.66
C ILE A 191 31.00 -0.68 7.65
N PRO A 192 31.67 -0.23 6.59
CA PRO A 192 31.04 0.61 5.56
C PRO A 192 30.05 -0.21 4.74
N VAL A 193 28.89 0.39 4.44
CA VAL A 193 27.83 -0.23 3.65
C VAL A 193 27.32 0.74 2.59
N ASP A 194 27.22 0.25 1.36
CA ASP A 194 26.61 0.93 0.24
C ASP A 194 25.31 0.25 -0.11
N ILE A 195 24.21 0.78 0.41
CA ILE A 195 22.87 0.24 0.16
C ILE A 195 21.94 1.31 -0.41
N ARG A 196 20.98 0.86 -1.24
CA ARG A 196 19.79 1.63 -1.58
C ARG A 196 18.61 1.12 -0.78
N LEU A 197 17.93 2.00 -0.03
CA LEU A 197 16.76 1.63 0.75
C LEU A 197 15.48 1.80 -0.06
N ILE A 198 14.67 0.74 -0.10
CA ILE A 198 13.28 0.78 -0.55
C ILE A 198 12.43 0.32 0.64
N SER A 199 11.51 1.15 1.10
CA SER A 199 10.67 0.87 2.27
C SER A 199 9.22 0.76 1.87
N ALA A 200 8.46 -0.10 2.55
CA ALA A 200 7.03 -0.20 2.37
C ALA A 200 6.28 -0.21 3.70
N THR A 201 5.07 0.34 3.71
CA THR A 201 4.18 0.31 4.88
C THR A 201 2.71 0.51 4.46
N ASN A 202 1.81 -0.03 5.28
CA ASN A 202 0.38 0.25 5.22
C ASN A 202 -0.07 1.30 6.25
N LYS A 203 0.85 1.76 7.13
CA LYS A 203 0.57 2.73 8.18
C LYS A 203 0.72 4.15 7.67
N ASP A 204 -0.06 5.07 8.23
CA ASP A 204 0.08 6.52 8.03
C ASP A 204 1.28 7.03 8.87
N ILE A 205 2.45 7.09 8.23
CA ILE A 205 3.68 7.55 8.90
C ILE A 205 3.56 9.01 9.36
N PRO A 206 3.04 9.97 8.57
CA PRO A 206 2.78 11.32 9.04
C PRO A 206 1.95 11.39 10.34
N GLU A 207 0.91 10.58 10.47
CA GLU A 207 0.12 10.52 11.70
C GLU A 207 0.90 9.88 12.86
N MET A 208 1.69 8.84 12.59
CA MET A 208 2.60 8.26 13.58
C MET A 208 3.66 9.24 14.08
N VAL A 209 4.15 10.15 13.23
CA VAL A 209 5.08 11.22 13.61
C VAL A 209 4.40 12.17 14.60
N LYS A 210 3.18 12.62 14.32
CA LYS A 210 2.41 13.48 15.24
C LYS A 210 2.17 12.82 16.61
N GLN A 211 1.95 11.51 16.61
CA GLN A 211 1.75 10.71 17.82
C GLN A 211 3.06 10.35 18.54
N GLY A 212 4.21 10.74 18.03
CA GLY A 212 5.52 10.42 18.58
C GLY A 212 5.93 8.94 18.46
N MET A 213 5.23 8.17 17.63
CA MET A 213 5.53 6.75 17.37
C MET A 213 6.53 6.54 16.22
N PHE A 214 6.78 7.57 15.43
CA PHE A 214 7.78 7.57 14.37
C PHE A 214 8.58 8.87 14.38
N ARG A 215 9.90 8.79 14.15
CA ARG A 215 10.77 9.96 14.16
C ARG A 215 10.61 10.76 12.85
N GLU A 216 10.48 12.06 12.99
CA GLU A 216 10.35 12.99 11.88
C GLU A 216 11.60 13.02 10.99
N ASP A 217 12.80 13.02 11.62
CA ASP A 217 14.08 13.03 10.91
C ASP A 217 14.30 11.78 10.05
N LEU A 218 13.89 10.61 10.56
CA LEU A 218 13.91 9.37 9.79
C LEU A 218 12.90 9.42 8.63
N PHE A 219 11.69 9.92 8.90
CA PHE A 219 10.67 10.05 7.85
C PHE A 219 11.19 10.85 6.65
N TYR A 220 11.76 12.03 6.86
CA TYR A 220 12.33 12.82 5.76
C TYR A 220 13.49 12.12 5.06
N ARG A 221 14.26 11.31 5.78
CA ARG A 221 15.41 10.59 5.19
C ARG A 221 14.99 9.43 4.30
N ILE A 222 13.92 8.71 4.63
CA ILE A 222 13.41 7.58 3.85
C ILE A 222 12.43 8.00 2.76
N ASN A 223 11.73 9.11 2.94
CA ASN A 223 10.70 9.64 2.05
C ASN A 223 11.28 10.61 1.01
N THR A 224 12.43 10.26 0.41
CA THR A 224 12.99 11.06 -0.70
C THR A 224 12.07 10.99 -1.91
N ILE A 225 11.55 9.82 -2.20
CA ILE A 225 10.51 9.60 -3.22
C ILE A 225 9.37 8.81 -2.57
N HIS A 226 8.17 9.36 -2.67
CA HIS A 226 6.94 8.70 -2.21
C HIS A 226 6.18 8.09 -3.38
N LEU A 227 5.82 6.81 -3.25
CA LEU A 227 4.98 6.09 -4.21
C LEU A 227 3.78 5.52 -3.46
N GLU A 228 2.59 6.01 -3.76
CA GLU A 228 1.35 5.50 -3.19
C GLU A 228 0.70 4.50 -4.15
N LEU A 229 0.39 3.31 -3.63
CA LEU A 229 -0.40 2.29 -4.34
C LEU A 229 -1.84 2.33 -3.86
N PRO A 230 -2.77 2.78 -4.68
CA PRO A 230 -4.18 2.79 -4.30
C PRO A 230 -4.72 1.37 -4.13
N PRO A 231 -5.77 1.19 -3.36
CA PRO A 231 -6.46 -0.08 -3.21
C PRO A 231 -7.09 -0.53 -4.54
N LEU A 232 -7.31 -1.85 -4.67
CA LEU A 232 -7.80 -2.45 -5.91
C LEU A 232 -9.14 -1.85 -6.39
N ARG A 233 -10.03 -1.48 -5.46
CA ARG A 233 -11.32 -0.83 -5.73
C ARG A 233 -11.21 0.53 -6.44
N GLU A 234 -10.05 1.18 -6.37
CA GLU A 234 -9.77 2.48 -6.99
C GLU A 234 -8.99 2.36 -8.31
N ARG A 235 -8.64 1.14 -8.72
CA ARG A 235 -7.85 0.87 -9.93
C ARG A 235 -8.69 0.59 -11.18
N GLY A 236 -10.01 0.79 -11.11
CA GLY A 236 -10.90 0.64 -12.27
C GLY A 236 -10.80 -0.73 -12.94
N ASP A 237 -10.46 -0.74 -14.22
CA ASP A 237 -10.41 -1.96 -15.04
C ASP A 237 -9.16 -2.84 -14.82
N ASP A 238 -8.20 -2.43 -14.01
CA ASP A 238 -7.03 -3.26 -13.67
C ASP A 238 -7.45 -4.59 -13.05
N ILE A 239 -8.59 -4.65 -12.36
CA ILE A 239 -9.12 -5.88 -11.78
C ILE A 239 -9.33 -6.97 -12.84
N LEU A 240 -9.75 -6.62 -14.05
CA LEU A 240 -9.95 -7.56 -15.15
C LEU A 240 -8.63 -8.17 -15.63
N LEU A 241 -7.58 -7.35 -15.68
CA LEU A 241 -6.24 -7.80 -16.04
C LEU A 241 -5.69 -8.77 -14.98
N PHE A 242 -5.93 -8.51 -13.70
CA PHE A 242 -5.53 -9.42 -12.63
C PHE A 242 -6.32 -10.72 -12.67
N ILE A 243 -7.63 -10.67 -12.91
CA ILE A 243 -8.48 -11.87 -13.04
C ILE A 243 -7.94 -12.76 -14.16
N ASP A 244 -7.68 -12.21 -15.35
CA ASP A 244 -7.17 -12.97 -16.49
C ASP A 244 -5.77 -13.55 -16.20
N CYS A 245 -4.87 -12.75 -15.62
CA CYS A 245 -3.54 -13.18 -15.23
C CYS A 245 -3.57 -14.35 -14.22
N PHE A 246 -4.41 -14.24 -13.16
CA PHE A 246 -4.52 -15.28 -12.15
C PHE A 246 -5.23 -16.52 -12.67
N LEU A 247 -6.24 -16.35 -13.51
CA LEU A 247 -6.91 -17.47 -14.15
C LEU A 247 -5.91 -18.31 -14.97
N ARG A 248 -5.14 -17.68 -15.85
CA ARG A 248 -4.08 -18.36 -16.62
C ARG A 248 -3.05 -19.02 -15.74
N LYS A 249 -2.58 -18.32 -14.70
CA LYS A 249 -1.60 -18.85 -13.74
C LYS A 249 -2.10 -20.13 -13.06
N PHE A 250 -3.33 -20.12 -12.55
CA PHE A 250 -3.84 -21.24 -11.77
C PHE A 250 -4.39 -22.38 -12.62
N THR A 251 -4.94 -22.10 -13.80
CA THR A 251 -5.30 -23.16 -14.76
C THR A 251 -4.06 -23.94 -15.20
N SER A 252 -2.97 -23.26 -15.49
CA SER A 252 -1.67 -23.90 -15.79
C SER A 252 -1.12 -24.68 -14.59
N LYS A 253 -1.10 -24.06 -13.39
CA LYS A 253 -0.58 -24.68 -12.16
C LYS A 253 -1.30 -25.99 -11.79
N TYR A 254 -2.62 -26.02 -11.94
CA TYR A 254 -3.45 -27.15 -11.56
C TYR A 254 -3.83 -28.06 -12.76
N GLN A 255 -3.21 -27.82 -13.93
CA GLN A 255 -3.45 -28.59 -15.16
C GLN A 255 -4.94 -28.67 -15.53
N ARG A 256 -5.70 -27.63 -15.22
CA ARG A 256 -7.12 -27.48 -15.52
C ARG A 256 -7.26 -26.79 -16.89
N GLN A 257 -7.53 -27.58 -17.94
CA GLN A 257 -7.69 -27.03 -19.29
C GLN A 257 -8.99 -26.21 -19.41
N GLU A 258 -8.92 -25.07 -20.12
CA GLU A 258 -10.06 -24.25 -20.61
C GLU A 258 -11.08 -23.77 -19.58
N ILE A 259 -10.65 -23.41 -18.35
CA ILE A 259 -11.57 -22.74 -17.43
C ILE A 259 -11.83 -21.30 -17.91
N ARG A 260 -13.12 -20.96 -18.04
CA ARG A 260 -13.60 -19.59 -18.34
C ARG A 260 -14.36 -19.03 -17.16
N ILE A 261 -14.50 -17.73 -17.10
CA ILE A 261 -15.30 -17.07 -16.06
C ILE A 261 -16.61 -16.61 -16.70
N HIS A 262 -17.74 -16.89 -16.07
CA HIS A 262 -19.06 -16.43 -16.51
C HIS A 262 -19.16 -14.91 -16.34
N GLU A 263 -19.84 -14.21 -17.24
CA GLU A 263 -19.98 -12.74 -17.24
C GLU A 263 -20.51 -12.20 -15.90
N GLN A 264 -21.58 -12.79 -15.36
CA GLN A 264 -22.11 -12.44 -14.03
C GLN A 264 -21.10 -12.63 -12.88
N THR A 265 -20.14 -13.53 -13.05
CA THR A 265 -19.06 -13.72 -12.08
C THR A 265 -18.07 -12.56 -12.15
N VAL A 266 -17.77 -12.08 -13.36
CA VAL A 266 -16.92 -10.90 -13.55
C VAL A 266 -17.55 -9.68 -12.92
N GLU A 267 -18.87 -9.47 -13.12
CA GLU A 267 -19.59 -8.35 -12.47
C GLU A 267 -19.56 -8.45 -10.94
N LYS A 268 -19.77 -9.64 -10.39
CA LYS A 268 -19.64 -9.89 -8.95
C LYS A 268 -18.24 -9.55 -8.43
N LEU A 269 -17.19 -9.93 -9.16
CA LEU A 269 -15.80 -9.63 -8.79
C LEU A 269 -15.49 -8.14 -8.91
N ARG A 270 -16.06 -7.43 -9.90
CA ARG A 270 -15.90 -5.96 -10.05
C ARG A 270 -16.58 -5.17 -8.95
N SER A 271 -17.74 -5.61 -8.49
CA SER A 271 -18.54 -4.91 -7.48
C SER A 271 -18.06 -5.13 -6.05
N TYR A 272 -17.18 -6.10 -5.82
CA TYR A 272 -16.69 -6.40 -4.48
C TYR A 272 -15.60 -5.42 -4.05
N HIS A 273 -15.57 -5.08 -2.76
CA HIS A 273 -14.72 -4.03 -2.19
C HIS A 273 -13.23 -4.40 -2.06
N TRP A 274 -12.90 -5.68 -2.08
CA TRP A 274 -11.54 -6.22 -1.98
C TRP A 274 -10.71 -5.68 -0.80
N PRO A 275 -11.12 -5.88 0.46
CA PRO A 275 -10.37 -5.42 1.62
C PRO A 275 -8.95 -6.00 1.70
N GLY A 276 -8.73 -7.20 1.18
CA GLY A 276 -7.40 -7.81 1.04
C GLY A 276 -6.73 -7.56 -0.32
N ASN A 277 -7.29 -6.66 -1.14
CA ASN A 277 -6.75 -6.21 -2.41
C ASN A 277 -6.39 -7.35 -3.37
N ILE A 278 -5.24 -7.25 -4.06
CA ILE A 278 -4.79 -8.23 -5.06
C ILE A 278 -4.51 -9.59 -4.41
N ARG A 279 -4.06 -9.62 -3.14
CA ARG A 279 -3.81 -10.89 -2.43
C ARG A 279 -5.12 -11.66 -2.21
N GLU A 280 -6.20 -10.99 -1.83
CA GLU A 280 -7.52 -11.61 -1.67
C GLU A 280 -8.09 -12.06 -3.02
N LEU A 281 -8.00 -11.21 -4.05
CA LEU A 281 -8.42 -11.57 -5.41
C LEU A 281 -7.69 -12.81 -5.91
N GLN A 282 -6.36 -12.87 -5.74
CA GLN A 282 -5.55 -14.02 -6.12
C GLN A 282 -6.03 -15.30 -5.44
N HIS A 283 -6.23 -15.28 -4.12
CA HIS A 283 -6.72 -16.46 -3.38
C HIS A 283 -8.15 -16.84 -3.78
N THR A 284 -9.00 -15.87 -4.08
CA THR A 284 -10.39 -16.11 -4.51
C THR A 284 -10.41 -16.81 -5.87
N ILE A 285 -9.63 -16.34 -6.84
CA ILE A 285 -9.53 -16.99 -8.16
C ILE A 285 -8.87 -18.38 -8.04
N GLU A 286 -7.83 -18.54 -7.21
CA GLU A 286 -7.20 -19.83 -6.97
C GLU A 286 -8.21 -20.86 -6.43
N LYS A 287 -8.98 -20.49 -5.40
CA LYS A 287 -10.04 -21.34 -4.85
C LYS A 287 -11.12 -21.69 -5.90
N ALA A 288 -11.54 -20.68 -6.66
CA ALA A 288 -12.54 -20.91 -7.70
C ALA A 288 -12.05 -21.89 -8.77
N VAL A 289 -10.79 -21.81 -9.20
CA VAL A 289 -10.18 -22.76 -10.13
C VAL A 289 -10.12 -24.17 -9.54
N ILE A 290 -9.79 -24.31 -8.26
CA ILE A 290 -9.70 -25.62 -7.59
C ILE A 290 -11.10 -26.26 -7.43
N LEU A 291 -12.09 -25.48 -6.98
CA LEU A 291 -13.41 -25.98 -6.57
C LEU A 291 -14.42 -26.05 -7.73
N CYS A 292 -14.15 -25.42 -8.87
CA CYS A 292 -15.04 -25.45 -10.01
C CYS A 292 -15.20 -26.89 -10.55
N GLU A 293 -16.44 -27.41 -10.61
CA GLU A 293 -16.74 -28.75 -11.10
C GLU A 293 -16.76 -28.86 -12.63
N GLY A 294 -16.69 -27.77 -13.36
CA GLY A 294 -16.72 -27.74 -14.82
C GLY A 294 -15.63 -26.86 -15.42
N SER A 295 -15.88 -26.42 -16.65
CA SER A 295 -15.02 -25.50 -17.41
C SER A 295 -15.40 -24.02 -17.23
N VAL A 296 -16.44 -23.70 -16.44
CA VAL A 296 -16.95 -22.33 -16.28
C VAL A 296 -17.13 -22.00 -14.80
N ILE A 297 -16.38 -21.02 -14.30
CA ILE A 297 -16.53 -20.46 -12.96
C ILE A 297 -17.80 -19.58 -12.93
N ARG A 298 -18.77 -19.96 -12.11
CA ARG A 298 -20.04 -19.27 -11.92
C ARG A 298 -20.04 -18.44 -10.64
N PRO A 299 -20.99 -17.51 -10.43
CA PRO A 299 -21.07 -16.68 -9.21
C PRO A 299 -21.12 -17.48 -7.90
N LYS A 300 -21.66 -18.70 -7.90
CA LYS A 300 -21.69 -19.61 -6.76
C LYS A 300 -20.30 -20.14 -6.34
N ASP A 301 -19.37 -20.24 -7.30
CA ASP A 301 -18.02 -20.76 -7.09
C ASP A 301 -17.09 -19.68 -6.48
N ILE A 302 -17.53 -18.42 -6.45
CA ILE A 302 -16.83 -17.29 -5.86
C ILE A 302 -17.26 -17.13 -4.40
N LEU A 303 -16.42 -17.61 -3.50
CA LEU A 303 -16.61 -17.53 -2.05
C LEU A 303 -15.95 -16.26 -1.51
N VAL A 304 -16.57 -15.10 -1.70
CA VAL A 304 -16.17 -13.86 -1.00
C VAL A 304 -16.98 -13.76 0.30
N LYS A 305 -16.31 -13.32 1.38
CA LYS A 305 -17.00 -13.10 2.65
C LYS A 305 -17.97 -11.93 2.50
N GLN A 306 -19.27 -12.19 2.59
CA GLN A 306 -20.31 -11.14 2.51
C GLN A 306 -20.32 -10.16 3.70
N THR A 307 -19.46 -10.31 4.68
CA THR A 307 -19.56 -9.66 5.99
C THR A 307 -18.33 -8.86 6.39
N TRP A 308 -17.59 -8.29 5.45
CA TRP A 308 -16.71 -7.20 5.82
C TRP A 308 -17.33 -5.87 5.36
N GLN A 309 -18.41 -5.46 6.05
CA GLN A 309 -18.68 -4.03 6.17
C GLN A 309 -17.59 -3.51 7.10
N PRO A 310 -16.77 -2.52 6.71
CA PRO A 310 -16.07 -1.73 7.69
C PRO A 310 -17.20 -1.24 8.61
N GLN A 311 -17.19 -1.62 9.87
CA GLN A 311 -17.88 -0.83 10.87
C GLN A 311 -17.27 0.56 10.66
N ALA A 312 -18.01 1.42 9.93
CA ALA A 312 -17.83 2.84 10.08
C ALA A 312 -17.66 2.99 11.58
N THR A 313 -16.57 3.60 12.01
CA THR A 313 -16.32 3.92 13.41
C THR A 313 -17.64 4.44 13.92
N ALA A 314 -18.43 3.53 14.47
CA ALA A 314 -19.66 3.87 15.08
C ALA A 314 -19.18 4.73 16.25
N THR A 315 -19.31 6.03 16.10
CA THR A 315 -19.46 6.90 17.26
C THR A 315 -20.39 6.11 18.13
N VAL A 316 -19.89 5.63 19.27
CA VAL A 316 -20.68 4.84 20.21
C VAL A 316 -21.97 5.64 20.36
N PRO A 317 -23.11 5.16 19.80
CA PRO A 317 -24.31 5.99 19.79
C PRO A 317 -24.62 6.27 21.24
N ASN A 318 -24.88 7.52 21.58
CA ASN A 318 -25.26 7.91 22.93
C ASN A 318 -26.38 6.96 23.38
N LEU A 319 -26.34 6.51 24.63
CA LEU A 319 -27.27 5.54 25.17
C LEU A 319 -28.75 5.95 24.87
N GLU A 320 -29.02 7.24 24.84
CA GLU A 320 -30.30 7.82 24.46
C GLU A 320 -30.70 7.56 23.00
N GLU A 321 -29.73 7.56 22.09
CA GLU A 321 -29.95 7.26 20.66
C GLU A 321 -30.22 5.78 20.41
N VAL A 322 -29.51 4.89 21.13
CA VAL A 322 -29.72 3.44 21.06
C VAL A 322 -31.12 3.13 21.61
N GLU A 323 -31.47 3.73 22.73
CA GLU A 323 -32.78 3.56 23.38
C GLU A 323 -33.93 4.06 22.48
N ARG A 324 -33.76 5.23 21.87
CA ARG A 324 -34.73 5.79 20.91
C ARG A 324 -34.96 4.85 19.72
N ARG A 325 -33.90 4.37 19.08
CA ARG A 325 -34.00 3.45 17.93
C ARG A 325 -34.63 2.12 18.31
N ALA A 326 -34.32 1.59 19.50
CA ALA A 326 -34.96 0.37 20.00
C ALA A 326 -36.46 0.55 20.17
N ILE A 327 -36.91 1.68 20.71
CA ILE A 327 -38.33 2.02 20.90
C ILE A 327 -39.02 2.18 19.54
N GLU A 328 -38.46 2.95 18.61
CA GLU A 328 -39.01 3.12 17.26
C GLU A 328 -39.17 1.77 16.53
N THR A 329 -38.16 0.92 16.61
CA THR A 329 -38.20 -0.40 15.99
C THR A 329 -39.27 -1.31 16.58
N ALA A 330 -39.39 -1.33 17.93
CA ALA A 330 -40.39 -2.16 18.59
C ALA A 330 -41.81 -1.70 18.26
N ILE A 331 -42.06 -0.39 18.16
CA ILE A 331 -43.37 0.14 17.78
C ILE A 331 -43.71 -0.23 16.32
N LEU A 332 -42.77 -0.09 15.39
CA LEU A 332 -42.98 -0.46 13.99
C LEU A 332 -43.27 -1.96 13.84
N GLN A 333 -42.50 -2.82 14.52
CA GLN A 333 -42.68 -4.27 14.48
C GLN A 333 -44.02 -4.74 15.04
N ASN A 334 -44.58 -3.99 15.99
CA ASN A 334 -45.87 -4.29 16.62
C ASN A 334 -47.02 -3.46 16.04
N ASN A 335 -46.88 -2.87 14.84
CA ASN A 335 -47.92 -2.10 14.16
C ASN A 335 -48.56 -1.00 15.05
N GLY A 336 -47.77 -0.35 15.89
CA GLY A 336 -48.23 0.71 16.79
C GLY A 336 -48.86 0.24 18.12
N ASN A 337 -48.89 -1.07 18.39
CA ASN A 337 -49.39 -1.60 19.62
C ASN A 337 -48.40 -1.39 20.78
N LEU A 338 -48.60 -0.34 21.58
CA LEU A 338 -47.70 0.04 22.68
C LEU A 338 -47.60 -1.00 23.79
N THR A 339 -48.61 -1.83 23.99
CA THR A 339 -48.57 -2.89 25.01
C THR A 339 -47.63 -4.02 24.59
N ALA A 340 -47.75 -4.49 23.36
CA ALA A 340 -46.88 -5.51 22.81
C ALA A 340 -45.44 -5.00 22.65
N ALA A 341 -45.23 -3.74 22.22
CA ALA A 341 -43.93 -3.11 22.15
C ALA A 341 -43.23 -2.98 23.51
N ALA A 342 -44.00 -2.64 24.59
CA ALA A 342 -43.45 -2.58 25.92
C ALA A 342 -43.02 -3.95 26.46
N GLU A 343 -43.82 -4.98 26.18
CA GLU A 343 -43.51 -6.37 26.52
C GLU A 343 -42.25 -6.86 25.78
N GLN A 344 -42.12 -6.57 24.48
CA GLN A 344 -40.92 -6.89 23.68
C GLN A 344 -39.65 -6.20 24.20
N LEU A 345 -39.78 -4.96 24.71
CA LEU A 345 -38.65 -4.20 25.25
C LEU A 345 -38.38 -4.52 26.74
N GLY A 346 -39.16 -5.40 27.38
CA GLY A 346 -39.00 -5.74 28.79
C GLY A 346 -39.29 -4.59 29.76
N VAL A 347 -40.13 -3.60 29.36
CA VAL A 347 -40.50 -2.43 30.18
C VAL A 347 -42.01 -2.33 30.41
N SER A 348 -42.43 -1.61 31.48
CA SER A 348 -43.85 -1.36 31.65
C SER A 348 -44.39 -0.42 30.57
N ARG A 349 -45.69 -0.58 30.23
CA ARG A 349 -46.37 0.31 29.30
C ARG A 349 -46.25 1.79 29.71
N GLN A 350 -46.31 2.08 31.01
CA GLN A 350 -46.14 3.43 31.53
C GLN A 350 -44.74 3.97 31.33
N THR A 351 -43.71 3.13 31.48
CA THR A 351 -42.32 3.50 31.23
C THR A 351 -42.10 3.82 29.75
N LEU A 352 -42.68 3.00 28.85
CA LEU A 352 -42.60 3.23 27.39
C LEU A 352 -43.28 4.56 27.02
N TYR A 353 -44.44 4.85 27.58
CA TYR A 353 -45.17 6.10 27.35
C TYR A 353 -44.37 7.33 27.80
N ASN A 354 -43.73 7.27 28.97
CA ASN A 354 -42.87 8.35 29.46
C ASN A 354 -41.67 8.59 28.57
N LYS A 355 -41.07 7.51 28.01
CA LYS A 355 -39.94 7.59 27.09
C LYS A 355 -40.35 8.15 25.73
N LEU A 356 -41.51 7.77 25.20
CA LEU A 356 -42.06 8.36 23.95
C LEU A 356 -42.26 9.87 24.10
N LYS A 357 -42.80 10.30 25.24
CA LYS A 357 -42.98 11.74 25.53
C LYS A 357 -41.65 12.48 25.64
N ARG A 358 -40.63 11.84 26.23
CA ARG A 358 -39.27 12.39 26.34
C ARG A 358 -38.57 12.53 24.99
N PHE A 359 -38.72 11.55 24.14
CA PHE A 359 -38.07 11.54 22.79
C PHE A 359 -38.92 12.23 21.72
N LYS A 360 -40.12 12.71 22.03
CA LYS A 360 -41.08 13.31 21.09
C LYS A 360 -41.43 12.41 19.89
N LEU A 361 -41.60 11.12 20.17
CA LEU A 361 -42.01 10.09 19.21
C LEU A 361 -43.52 9.92 19.18
#